data_57e9dba52f4a2b0b78ddc219c6b0229b
#
_entry.id   57e9dba52f4a2b0b78ddc219c6b0229b
#
_cell.length_a   1.000
_cell.length_b   1.000
_cell.length_c   1.000
_cell.angle_alpha   90.00
_cell.angle_beta   90.00
_cell.angle_gamma   90.00
#
_symmetry.space_group_name_H-M   'P 1'
#
loop_
_entity.id
_entity.type
_entity.pdbx_description
1 polymer ?
#
loop_
_entity_poly.entity_id
_entity_poly.type
_entity_poly.pdbx_seq_one_letter_code
_entity_poly.pdbx_strand_id
1 'polypeptide(L)'
;VAAVPEGLAAIVTVVLALSVSRMVRVGTIVRKLPSVETLGAVDVVCSDKTGTLTCNRMTVKQCYVDGRLLPVEEFRKEEHEEFLNACVLCNNALLGEENIGDPTELALLILAKECGREKENTEKEYVRISECAFDSVRKKMTTIHKSVNGEAAYSNCLLYTSPSPRDTE
;
A
#
# COMPACT_ATOMS: atom_id res chain seq x y z
N VAL A 1 -39.61 8.64 -47.45
CA VAL A 1 -38.20 8.97 -47.14
C VAL A 1 -38.25 9.84 -45.93
N ALA A 2 -37.83 9.32 -44.76
CA ALA A 2 -37.71 10.07 -43.54
C ALA A 2 -36.63 11.16 -43.73
N ALA A 3 -36.97 12.41 -43.65
CA ALA A 3 -36.01 13.50 -43.70
C ALA A 3 -35.24 13.52 -42.36
N VAL A 4 -34.03 12.96 -42.39
CA VAL A 4 -33.07 13.13 -41.27
C VAL A 4 -32.66 14.62 -41.31
N PRO A 5 -32.87 15.41 -40.26
CA PRO A 5 -32.46 16.82 -40.24
C PRO A 5 -30.94 16.88 -40.36
N GLU A 6 -30.44 17.58 -41.39
CA GLU A 6 -28.98 17.67 -41.70
C GLU A 6 -28.17 18.23 -40.51
N GLY A 7 -28.82 19.01 -39.63
CA GLY A 7 -28.22 19.57 -38.41
C GLY A 7 -28.07 18.60 -37.25
N LEU A 8 -28.67 17.40 -37.29
CA LEU A 8 -28.63 16.45 -36.12
C LEU A 8 -27.21 16.00 -35.78
N ALA A 9 -26.42 15.64 -36.80
CA ALA A 9 -25.02 15.20 -36.60
C ALA A 9 -24.16 16.32 -35.99
N ALA A 10 -24.36 17.56 -36.42
CA ALA A 10 -23.65 18.72 -35.86
C ALA A 10 -24.02 18.96 -34.39
N ILE A 11 -25.33 18.91 -34.08
CA ILE A 11 -25.81 19.08 -32.70
C ILE A 11 -25.25 18.01 -31.77
N VAL A 12 -25.28 16.72 -32.17
CA VAL A 12 -24.71 15.62 -31.39
C VAL A 12 -23.21 15.83 -31.13
N THR A 13 -22.45 16.23 -32.15
CA THR A 13 -21.01 16.50 -32.01
C THR A 13 -20.75 17.64 -31.02
N VAL A 14 -21.51 18.73 -31.09
CA VAL A 14 -21.38 19.86 -30.17
C VAL A 14 -21.71 19.45 -28.73
N VAL A 15 -22.80 18.71 -28.53
CA VAL A 15 -23.18 18.21 -27.19
C VAL A 15 -22.13 17.30 -26.59
N LEU A 16 -21.59 16.38 -27.40
CA LEU A 16 -20.49 15.48 -26.95
C LEU A 16 -19.23 16.28 -26.62
N ALA A 17 -18.88 17.29 -27.43
CA ALA A 17 -17.73 18.15 -27.17
C ALA A 17 -17.87 18.94 -25.84
N LEU A 18 -19.05 19.46 -25.58
CA LEU A 18 -19.35 20.14 -24.30
C LEU A 18 -19.29 19.18 -23.12
N SER A 19 -19.77 17.94 -23.29
CA SER A 19 -19.71 16.90 -22.27
C SER A 19 -18.27 16.53 -21.97
N VAL A 20 -17.43 16.33 -22.98
CA VAL A 20 -15.97 16.10 -22.79
C VAL A 20 -15.32 17.26 -22.04
N SER A 21 -15.64 18.50 -22.42
CA SER A 21 -15.08 19.68 -21.72
C SER A 21 -15.45 19.72 -20.23
N ARG A 22 -16.64 19.26 -19.85
CA ARG A 22 -17.04 19.13 -18.44
C ARG A 22 -16.29 18.00 -17.74
N MET A 23 -16.14 16.84 -18.39
CA MET A 23 -15.42 15.69 -17.85
C MET A 23 -13.95 15.99 -17.61
N VAL A 24 -13.29 16.72 -18.51
CA VAL A 24 -11.89 17.15 -18.35
C VAL A 24 -11.72 18.03 -17.11
N ARG A 25 -12.69 18.91 -16.79
CA ARG A 25 -12.61 19.75 -15.58
C ARG A 25 -12.62 18.98 -14.28
N VAL A 26 -13.15 17.75 -14.27
CA VAL A 26 -13.12 16.83 -13.11
C VAL A 26 -12.02 15.77 -13.21
N GLY A 27 -11.02 16.01 -14.05
CA GLY A 27 -9.82 15.15 -14.14
C GLY A 27 -9.96 13.92 -15.03
N THR A 28 -11.04 13.82 -15.84
CA THR A 28 -11.23 12.68 -16.75
C THR A 28 -10.48 12.87 -18.05
N ILE A 29 -9.77 11.86 -18.54
CA ILE A 29 -9.11 11.86 -19.84
C ILE A 29 -9.97 11.10 -20.85
N VAL A 30 -10.53 11.81 -21.83
CA VAL A 30 -11.33 11.25 -22.92
C VAL A 30 -10.51 11.19 -24.19
N ARG A 31 -10.31 9.98 -24.74
CA ARG A 31 -9.53 9.77 -25.98
C ARG A 31 -10.40 9.74 -27.25
N LYS A 32 -11.67 9.37 -27.13
CA LYS A 32 -12.59 9.25 -28.27
C LYS A 32 -13.95 9.82 -27.87
N LEU A 33 -14.54 10.69 -28.70
CA LEU A 33 -15.85 11.30 -28.48
C LEU A 33 -16.99 10.27 -28.30
N PRO A 34 -17.09 9.18 -29.11
CA PRO A 34 -18.14 8.18 -28.94
C PRO A 34 -18.10 7.45 -27.59
N SER A 35 -16.93 7.40 -26.92
CA SER A 35 -16.81 6.76 -25.63
C SER A 35 -17.61 7.45 -24.52
N VAL A 36 -17.94 8.73 -24.67
CA VAL A 36 -18.77 9.49 -23.73
C VAL A 36 -20.21 9.00 -23.73
N GLU A 37 -20.73 8.70 -24.92
CA GLU A 37 -22.08 8.14 -25.07
C GLU A 37 -22.16 6.73 -24.47
N THR A 38 -21.19 5.88 -24.79
CA THR A 38 -21.10 4.52 -24.25
C THR A 38 -21.00 4.56 -22.71
N LEU A 39 -20.20 5.47 -22.15
CA LEU A 39 -20.04 5.61 -20.70
C LEU A 39 -21.36 5.97 -20.01
N GLY A 40 -22.19 6.79 -20.65
CA GLY A 40 -23.52 7.16 -20.14
C GLY A 40 -24.56 6.03 -20.16
N ALA A 41 -24.29 4.93 -20.89
CA ALA A 41 -25.18 3.80 -21.07
C ALA A 41 -24.72 2.51 -20.37
N VAL A 42 -23.69 2.59 -19.49
CA VAL A 42 -23.20 1.40 -18.77
C VAL A 42 -24.09 1.08 -17.59
N ASP A 43 -24.43 -0.20 -17.44
CA ASP A 43 -25.18 -0.74 -16.31
C ASP A 43 -24.25 -1.27 -15.20
N VAL A 44 -23.01 -1.62 -15.55
CA VAL A 44 -22.03 -2.22 -14.62
C VAL A 44 -20.68 -1.52 -14.77
N VAL A 45 -20.11 -1.11 -13.65
CA VAL A 45 -18.76 -0.55 -13.58
C VAL A 45 -17.87 -1.51 -12.82
N CYS A 46 -16.84 -2.05 -13.49
CA CYS A 46 -15.79 -2.85 -12.89
C CYS A 46 -14.61 -1.94 -12.56
N SER A 47 -14.25 -1.86 -11.28
CA SER A 47 -13.12 -1.04 -10.83
C SER A 47 -12.05 -1.92 -10.16
N ASP A 48 -10.78 -1.68 -10.48
CA ASP A 48 -9.70 -2.23 -9.67
C ASP A 48 -9.66 -1.50 -8.32
N LYS A 49 -9.24 -2.22 -7.27
CA LYS A 49 -9.17 -1.66 -5.91
C LYS A 49 -7.95 -0.75 -5.77
N THR A 50 -6.78 -1.26 -6.15
CA THR A 50 -5.49 -0.63 -5.82
C THR A 50 -5.19 0.55 -6.73
N GLY A 51 -4.96 1.73 -6.16
CA GLY A 51 -4.67 2.95 -6.90
C GLY A 51 -5.89 3.60 -7.59
N THR A 52 -7.07 2.97 -7.53
CA THR A 52 -8.33 3.51 -8.07
C THR A 52 -9.31 3.83 -6.95
N LEU A 53 -9.68 2.85 -6.15
CA LEU A 53 -10.53 3.05 -4.97
C LEU A 53 -9.71 3.37 -3.71
N THR A 54 -8.42 3.10 -3.73
CA THR A 54 -7.47 3.39 -2.65
C THR A 54 -6.34 4.27 -3.16
N CYS A 55 -5.69 5.00 -2.26
CA CYS A 55 -4.57 5.88 -2.58
C CYS A 55 -3.23 5.14 -2.74
N ASN A 56 -3.23 3.80 -2.81
CA ASN A 56 -2.01 2.97 -2.80
C ASN A 56 -1.06 3.34 -1.65
N ARG A 57 -1.63 3.73 -0.52
CA ARG A 57 -0.90 4.12 0.70
C ARG A 57 -1.45 3.32 1.87
N MET A 58 -0.56 2.68 2.60
CA MET A 58 -0.91 1.96 3.82
C MET A 58 -0.51 2.77 5.06
N THR A 59 -1.27 2.60 6.13
CA THR A 59 -1.00 3.22 7.43
C THR A 59 -1.36 2.21 8.50
N VAL A 60 -0.46 1.97 9.43
CA VAL A 60 -0.75 1.14 10.60
C VAL A 60 -1.76 1.86 11.48
N LYS A 61 -2.81 1.18 11.92
CA LYS A 61 -3.83 1.70 12.82
C LYS A 61 -3.79 1.04 14.18
N GLN A 62 -3.50 -0.25 14.20
CA GLN A 62 -3.45 -1.05 15.41
C GLN A 62 -2.34 -2.08 15.29
N CYS A 63 -1.72 -2.42 16.40
CA CYS A 63 -0.73 -3.49 16.52
C CYS A 63 -1.20 -4.51 17.54
N TYR A 64 -0.99 -5.79 17.24
CA TYR A 64 -1.20 -6.87 18.20
C TYR A 64 0.15 -7.31 18.73
N VAL A 65 0.39 -7.06 20.01
CA VAL A 65 1.67 -7.36 20.68
C VAL A 65 1.39 -7.80 22.13
N ASP A 66 2.13 -8.77 22.63
CA ASP A 66 2.01 -9.31 24.00
C ASP A 66 0.58 -9.73 24.38
N GLY A 67 -0.16 -10.29 23.41
CA GLY A 67 -1.53 -10.75 23.62
C GLY A 67 -2.58 -9.62 23.65
N ARG A 68 -2.21 -8.39 23.31
CA ARG A 68 -3.09 -7.21 23.35
C ARG A 68 -3.15 -6.52 21.99
N LEU A 69 -4.33 -6.02 21.65
CA LEU A 69 -4.52 -5.14 20.50
C LEU A 69 -4.41 -3.69 20.97
N LEU A 70 -3.40 -2.99 20.49
CA LEU A 70 -3.10 -1.61 20.87
C LEU A 70 -3.28 -0.67 19.67
N PRO A 71 -3.98 0.46 19.83
CA PRO A 71 -3.97 1.52 18.83
C PRO A 71 -2.57 2.16 18.77
N VAL A 72 -2.21 2.71 17.61
CA VAL A 72 -0.87 3.30 17.38
C VAL A 72 -0.55 4.40 18.39
N GLU A 73 -1.54 5.16 18.81
CA GLU A 73 -1.40 6.26 19.79
C GLU A 73 -0.91 5.80 21.18
N GLU A 74 -1.16 4.54 21.52
CA GLU A 74 -0.73 3.91 22.78
C GLU A 74 0.63 3.22 22.67
N PHE A 75 1.18 3.12 21.46
CA PHE A 75 2.47 2.47 21.25
C PHE A 75 3.62 3.30 21.81
N ARG A 76 4.49 2.66 22.59
CA ARG A 76 5.67 3.30 23.22
C ARG A 76 6.93 2.55 22.89
N LYS A 77 8.00 3.28 22.57
CA LYS A 77 9.30 2.70 22.21
C LYS A 77 9.87 1.80 23.31
N GLU A 78 9.78 2.26 24.54
CA GLU A 78 10.40 1.61 25.71
C GLU A 78 9.73 0.26 26.02
N GLU A 79 8.45 0.13 25.73
CA GLU A 79 7.67 -1.09 26.02
C GLU A 79 7.68 -2.08 24.85
N HIS A 80 7.89 -1.60 23.62
CA HIS A 80 7.72 -2.41 22.39
C HIS A 80 8.95 -2.35 21.46
N GLU A 81 10.15 -2.24 22.04
CA GLU A 81 11.39 -2.07 21.29
C GLU A 81 11.63 -3.20 20.28
N GLU A 82 11.45 -4.45 20.69
CA GLU A 82 11.66 -5.61 19.81
C GLU A 82 10.68 -5.63 18.63
N PHE A 83 9.44 -5.23 18.84
CA PHE A 83 8.46 -5.11 17.76
C PHE A 83 8.88 -4.02 16.76
N LEU A 84 9.32 -2.87 17.25
CA LEU A 84 9.80 -1.78 16.40
C LEU A 84 11.09 -2.14 15.66
N ASN A 85 11.99 -2.89 16.32
CA ASN A 85 13.17 -3.44 15.67
C ASN A 85 12.80 -4.38 14.51
N ALA A 86 11.81 -5.25 14.70
CA ALA A 86 11.31 -6.13 13.63
C ALA A 86 10.74 -5.32 12.45
N CYS A 87 9.98 -4.25 12.72
CA CYS A 87 9.44 -3.38 11.68
C CYS A 87 10.51 -2.67 10.85
N VAL A 88 11.64 -2.33 11.47
CA VAL A 88 12.75 -1.61 10.83
C VAL A 88 13.72 -2.56 10.15
N LEU A 89 14.14 -3.62 10.84
CA LEU A 89 15.24 -4.49 10.42
C LEU A 89 14.83 -5.50 9.35
N CYS A 90 13.60 -6.03 9.41
CA CYS A 90 13.06 -6.90 8.35
C CYS A 90 12.28 -6.07 7.32
N ASN A 91 12.97 -5.12 6.69
CA ASN A 91 12.37 -4.11 5.84
C ASN A 91 13.40 -3.56 4.85
N ASN A 92 13.06 -3.51 3.56
CA ASN A 92 13.93 -3.01 2.49
C ASN A 92 13.50 -1.63 1.97
N ALA A 93 12.39 -1.06 2.45
CA ALA A 93 11.95 0.26 2.07
C ALA A 93 12.86 1.36 2.62
N LEU A 94 12.82 2.52 1.98
CA LEU A 94 13.57 3.73 2.36
C LEU A 94 12.61 4.91 2.49
N LEU A 95 12.75 5.66 3.58
CA LEU A 95 12.05 6.92 3.78
C LEU A 95 12.96 8.08 3.38
N GLY A 96 12.51 8.92 2.43
CA GLY A 96 13.25 10.08 1.93
C GLY A 96 12.32 11.16 1.39
N GLU A 97 12.86 12.04 0.54
CA GLU A 97 12.02 13.00 -0.20
C GLU A 97 10.99 12.26 -1.06
N GLU A 98 11.42 11.19 -1.72
CA GLU A 98 10.56 10.19 -2.33
C GLU A 98 10.71 8.87 -1.55
N ASN A 99 9.59 8.35 -1.05
CA ASN A 99 9.58 7.06 -0.37
C ASN A 99 9.70 5.93 -1.38
N ILE A 100 10.65 5.01 -1.18
CA ILE A 100 10.93 3.89 -2.07
C ILE A 100 10.66 2.58 -1.33
N GLY A 101 9.84 1.70 -1.91
CA GLY A 101 9.56 0.38 -1.36
C GLY A 101 8.09 -0.01 -1.43
N ASP A 102 7.79 -1.19 -0.89
CA ASP A 102 6.42 -1.68 -0.78
C ASP A 102 5.60 -0.82 0.20
N PRO A 103 4.33 -0.51 -0.12
CA PRO A 103 3.48 0.28 0.77
C PRO A 103 3.34 -0.27 2.19
N THR A 104 3.38 -1.58 2.36
CA THR A 104 3.33 -2.24 3.67
C THR A 104 4.61 -1.98 4.47
N GLU A 105 5.76 -2.14 3.83
CA GLU A 105 7.06 -1.87 4.44
C GLU A 105 7.21 -0.41 4.82
N LEU A 106 6.77 0.51 3.94
CA LEU A 106 6.75 1.94 4.23
C LEU A 106 5.87 2.28 5.43
N ALA A 107 4.71 1.65 5.56
CA ALA A 107 3.82 1.87 6.71
C ALA A 107 4.47 1.46 8.03
N LEU A 108 5.22 0.35 8.04
CA LEU A 108 5.94 -0.12 9.22
C LEU A 108 7.11 0.81 9.59
N LEU A 109 7.84 1.32 8.60
CA LEU A 109 8.91 2.31 8.84
C LEU A 109 8.37 3.63 9.37
N ILE A 110 7.23 4.10 8.84
CA ILE A 110 6.59 5.32 9.34
C ILE A 110 6.17 5.15 10.80
N LEU A 111 5.54 4.02 11.15
CA LEU A 111 5.20 3.69 12.53
C LEU A 111 6.44 3.72 13.43
N ALA A 112 7.51 3.03 13.05
CA ALA A 112 8.73 2.98 13.84
C ALA A 112 9.34 4.37 14.04
N LYS A 113 9.37 5.21 13.00
CA LYS A 113 9.85 6.59 13.07
C LYS A 113 8.99 7.46 13.99
N GLU A 114 7.66 7.35 13.91
CA GLU A 114 6.73 8.07 14.80
C GLU A 114 6.92 7.67 16.27
N CYS A 115 7.27 6.40 16.52
CA CYS A 115 7.65 5.91 17.85
C CYS A 115 9.10 6.21 18.24
N GLY A 116 9.85 6.98 17.45
CA GLY A 116 11.23 7.38 17.74
C GLY A 116 12.30 6.32 17.45
N ARG A 117 12.00 5.32 16.62
CA ARG A 117 12.97 4.32 16.14
C ARG A 117 13.30 4.57 14.67
N GLU A 118 14.47 5.12 14.41
CA GLU A 118 14.95 5.44 13.06
C GLU A 118 15.75 4.28 12.47
N LYS A 119 15.54 4.02 11.18
CA LYS A 119 16.20 2.91 10.46
C LYS A 119 17.71 3.03 10.49
N GLU A 120 18.25 4.20 10.16
CA GLU A 120 19.71 4.41 10.09
C GLU A 120 20.43 4.16 11.41
N ASN A 121 19.81 4.53 12.54
CA ASN A 121 20.37 4.32 13.85
C ASN A 121 20.26 2.86 14.28
N THR A 122 19.11 2.24 13.97
CA THR A 122 18.86 0.83 14.29
C THR A 122 19.79 -0.10 13.51
N GLU A 123 20.06 0.16 12.23
CA GLU A 123 20.96 -0.62 11.39
C GLU A 123 22.44 -0.52 11.84
N LYS A 124 22.84 0.55 12.52
CA LYS A 124 24.17 0.67 13.16
C LYS A 124 24.29 -0.20 14.40
N GLU A 125 23.20 -0.36 15.17
CA GLU A 125 23.17 -1.20 16.36
C GLU A 125 23.06 -2.69 15.99
N TYR A 126 22.31 -2.99 14.92
CA TYR A 126 21.98 -4.33 14.44
C TYR A 126 22.44 -4.49 12.99
N VAL A 127 23.68 -4.89 12.80
CA VAL A 127 24.27 -5.05 11.47
C VAL A 127 23.65 -6.26 10.78
N ARG A 128 23.05 -6.08 9.60
CA ARG A 128 22.52 -7.17 8.79
C ARG A 128 23.66 -8.06 8.28
N ILE A 129 23.64 -9.35 8.61
CA ILE A 129 24.66 -10.34 8.22
C ILE A 129 24.14 -11.32 7.17
N SER A 130 22.83 -11.56 7.11
CA SER A 130 22.23 -12.45 6.12
C SER A 130 20.78 -12.08 5.87
N GLU A 131 20.29 -12.49 4.71
CA GLU A 131 18.90 -12.27 4.29
C GLU A 131 18.38 -13.51 3.55
N CYS A 132 17.15 -13.89 3.87
CA CYS A 132 16.33 -14.77 3.07
C CYS A 132 15.20 -13.91 2.47
N ALA A 133 15.42 -13.47 1.23
CA ALA A 133 14.53 -12.54 0.54
C ALA A 133 13.06 -13.02 0.49
N PHE A 134 12.15 -12.09 0.25
CA PHE A 134 10.73 -12.42 0.13
C PHE A 134 10.51 -13.46 -0.97
N ASP A 135 9.80 -14.51 -0.61
CA ASP A 135 9.40 -15.58 -1.50
C ASP A 135 7.88 -15.65 -1.58
N SER A 136 7.35 -15.62 -2.81
CA SER A 136 5.91 -15.59 -3.05
C SER A 136 5.18 -16.88 -2.66
N VAL A 137 5.89 -18.01 -2.56
CA VAL A 137 5.35 -19.29 -2.10
C VAL A 137 5.31 -19.32 -0.58
N ARG A 138 6.43 -18.95 0.06
CA ARG A 138 6.53 -18.88 1.53
C ARG A 138 5.79 -17.69 2.12
N LYS A 139 5.51 -16.66 1.33
CA LYS A 139 4.87 -15.39 1.75
C LYS A 139 5.59 -14.73 2.93
N LYS A 140 6.90 -14.91 3.04
CA LYS A 140 7.71 -14.33 4.10
C LYS A 140 9.12 -13.96 3.65
N MET A 141 9.69 -13.00 4.34
CA MET A 141 11.08 -12.57 4.29
C MET A 141 11.69 -12.74 5.67
N THR A 142 12.97 -13.02 5.76
CA THR A 142 13.70 -13.11 7.03
C THR A 142 15.05 -12.42 6.88
N THR A 143 15.42 -11.63 7.87
CA THR A 143 16.73 -10.99 7.96
C THR A 143 17.42 -11.41 9.25
N ILE A 144 18.74 -11.61 9.19
CA ILE A 144 19.56 -11.99 10.34
C ILE A 144 20.51 -10.83 10.63
N HIS A 145 20.55 -10.43 11.86
CA HIS A 145 21.32 -9.27 12.33
C HIS A 145 22.21 -9.64 13.50
N LYS A 146 23.36 -8.98 13.57
CA LYS A 146 24.30 -9.12 14.69
C LYS A 146 24.31 -7.80 15.47
N SER A 147 24.15 -7.92 16.78
CA SER A 147 24.28 -6.82 17.73
C SER A 147 25.34 -7.16 18.80
N VAL A 148 25.57 -6.23 19.72
CA VAL A 148 26.43 -6.45 20.88
C VAL A 148 25.92 -7.58 21.80
N ASN A 149 24.62 -7.85 21.79
CA ASN A 149 23.94 -8.85 22.61
C ASN A 149 23.86 -10.24 21.93
N GLY A 150 24.36 -10.38 20.70
CA GLY A 150 24.30 -11.63 19.94
C GLY A 150 23.63 -11.47 18.57
N GLU A 151 23.16 -12.59 18.03
CA GLU A 151 22.49 -12.65 16.74
C GLU A 151 20.96 -12.73 16.94
N ALA A 152 20.23 -11.98 16.12
CA ALA A 152 18.77 -11.98 16.11
C ALA A 152 18.25 -12.16 14.68
N ALA A 153 17.15 -12.92 14.53
CA ALA A 153 16.47 -13.11 13.27
C ALA A 153 15.07 -12.48 13.34
N TYR A 154 14.77 -11.64 12.38
CA TYR A 154 13.45 -11.01 12.23
C TYR A 154 12.77 -11.52 10.96
N SER A 155 11.50 -11.85 11.06
CA SER A 155 10.71 -12.34 9.91
C SER A 155 9.46 -11.50 9.73
N ASN A 156 9.26 -11.04 8.50
CA ASN A 156 8.03 -10.42 8.03
C ASN A 156 7.27 -11.45 7.18
N CYS A 157 6.06 -11.84 7.61
CA CYS A 157 5.24 -12.77 6.86
C CYS A 157 3.74 -12.45 7.00
N LEU A 158 2.95 -12.96 6.06
CA LEU A 158 1.49 -12.87 6.12
C LEU A 158 0.95 -13.85 7.16
N LEU A 159 0.00 -13.39 7.99
CA LEU A 159 -0.56 -14.16 9.10
C LEU A 159 -1.09 -15.54 8.69
N TYR A 160 -1.74 -15.63 7.53
CA TYR A 160 -2.32 -16.89 7.03
C TYR A 160 -1.28 -17.89 6.48
N THR A 161 0.01 -17.54 6.44
CA THR A 161 1.10 -18.44 6.04
C THR A 161 1.87 -19.00 7.23
N SER A 162 1.66 -18.45 8.42
CA SER A 162 2.19 -19.00 9.67
C SER A 162 1.20 -20.02 10.22
N PRO A 163 1.64 -21.25 10.57
CA PRO A 163 0.75 -22.20 11.21
C PRO A 163 0.23 -21.61 12.52
N SER A 164 -1.09 -21.49 12.62
CA SER A 164 -1.74 -21.09 13.86
C SER A 164 -1.76 -22.30 14.81
N PRO A 165 -1.69 -22.11 16.14
CA PRO A 165 -1.94 -23.20 17.10
C PRO A 165 -3.28 -23.91 16.89
N ARG A 166 -4.24 -23.28 16.20
CA ARG A 166 -5.55 -23.87 15.85
C ARG A 166 -5.51 -24.73 14.59
N ASP A 167 -4.45 -24.63 13.77
CA ASP A 167 -4.30 -25.41 12.54
C ASP A 167 -3.60 -26.78 12.78
N THR A 168 -3.25 -27.07 14.03
CA THR A 168 -2.55 -28.28 14.47
C THR A 168 -3.42 -29.24 15.28
N GLU A 169 -4.73 -29.00 15.37
CA GLU A 169 -5.71 -29.91 15.99
C GLU A 169 -6.46 -30.77 14.96
#